data_04c15d0af79dc8150d3526c74c415f3c
#
_entry.id   04c15d0af79dc8150d3526c74c415f3c
#
_cell.length_a   1.000
_cell.length_b   1.000
_cell.length_c   1.000
_cell.angle_alpha   90.00
_cell.angle_beta   90.00
_cell.angle_gamma   90.00
#
_symmetry.space_group_name_H-M   'P 1'
#
loop_
_entity.id
_entity.type
_entity.pdbx_description
1 polymer ?
#
loop_
_entity_poly.entity_id
_entity_poly.type
_entity_poly.pdbx_seq_one_letter_code
_entity_poly.pdbx_strand_id
1 'polypeptide(L)'
;MAKKLDVREYQCELIKVVDGDTIDCYIDLGFNMKTKKRVRYMGIDTWESRTRDKVEKVKGLAAKARNKELLEAGVFKLKSFGTGKFGRVLGEIFVSPEVVGDHITECIANDDSDIDLSSDGWISVNDILIEEGHAYPYYGGKKKDFKAEIAKEKEKAFEVKEG
;
A
#
# COMPACT_ATOMS: atom_id res chain seq x y z
N MET A 1 -21.49 5.56 24.90
CA MET A 1 -20.56 6.51 24.29
C MET A 1 -20.27 6.08 22.86
N ALA A 2 -20.56 6.94 21.93
CA ALA A 2 -20.25 6.67 20.54
C ALA A 2 -18.72 6.52 20.37
N LYS A 3 -18.29 5.42 19.77
CA LYS A 3 -16.90 5.26 19.38
C LYS A 3 -16.53 6.38 18.43
N LYS A 4 -15.49 7.12 18.77
CA LYS A 4 -14.94 8.12 17.90
C LYS A 4 -14.45 7.45 16.63
N LEU A 5 -14.99 7.83 15.48
CA LEU A 5 -14.54 7.31 14.20
C LEU A 5 -13.21 8.01 13.86
N ASP A 6 -12.13 7.22 13.83
CA ASP A 6 -10.79 7.70 13.52
C ASP A 6 -10.46 7.65 12.03
N VAL A 7 -11.49 7.56 11.19
CA VAL A 7 -11.30 7.53 9.75
C VAL A 7 -11.26 8.96 9.23
N ARG A 8 -10.05 9.45 8.99
CA ARG A 8 -9.80 10.80 8.46
C ARG A 8 -8.81 10.75 7.32
N GLU A 9 -8.95 11.70 6.40
CA GLU A 9 -8.03 11.86 5.28
C GLU A 9 -7.09 13.03 5.58
N TYR A 10 -5.80 12.82 5.34
CA TYR A 10 -4.75 13.82 5.56
C TYR A 10 -3.85 13.91 4.34
N GLN A 11 -3.37 15.12 4.07
CA GLN A 11 -2.32 15.33 3.08
C GLN A 11 -0.96 14.99 3.72
N CYS A 12 -0.10 14.33 2.96
CA CYS A 12 1.18 13.84 3.48
C CYS A 12 2.33 14.12 2.52
N GLU A 13 3.54 14.18 3.09
CA GLU A 13 4.80 14.27 2.34
C GLU A 13 5.70 13.11 2.75
N LEU A 14 6.33 12.47 1.77
CA LEU A 14 7.21 11.34 2.02
C LEU A 14 8.51 11.78 2.70
N ILE A 15 8.90 11.06 3.77
CA ILE A 15 10.24 11.15 4.35
C ILE A 15 11.11 10.04 3.75
N LYS A 16 10.68 8.79 3.90
CA LYS A 16 11.35 7.64 3.29
C LYS A 16 10.42 6.44 3.17
N VAL A 17 10.70 5.59 2.21
CA VAL A 17 10.06 4.28 2.09
C VAL A 17 10.86 3.28 2.91
N VAL A 18 10.20 2.65 3.88
CA VAL A 18 10.83 1.63 4.76
C VAL A 18 10.76 0.26 4.09
N ASP A 19 9.57 -0.07 3.55
CA ASP A 19 9.34 -1.33 2.84
C ASP A 19 8.21 -1.12 1.82
N GLY A 20 7.83 -2.15 1.09
CA GLY A 20 6.75 -2.05 0.11
C GLY A 20 5.40 -1.64 0.69
N ASP A 21 5.19 -1.88 1.98
CA ASP A 21 3.94 -1.59 2.68
C ASP A 21 4.10 -0.69 3.90
N THR A 22 5.23 -0.03 4.04
CA THR A 22 5.54 0.82 5.21
C THR A 22 6.36 2.03 4.79
N ILE A 23 5.93 3.20 5.24
CA ILE A 23 6.60 4.47 4.97
C ILE A 23 6.74 5.30 6.23
N ASP A 24 7.71 6.21 6.24
CA ASP A 24 7.78 7.32 7.16
C ASP A 24 7.38 8.59 6.40
N CYS A 25 6.47 9.35 6.97
CA CYS A 25 5.96 10.55 6.32
C CYS A 25 5.61 11.65 7.34
N TYR A 26 5.52 12.88 6.83
CA TYR A 26 4.89 13.98 7.55
C TYR A 26 3.40 13.99 7.22
N ILE A 27 2.56 14.03 8.25
CA ILE A 27 1.11 14.14 8.13
C ILE A 27 0.74 15.60 8.45
N ASP A 28 0.11 16.27 7.50
CA ASP A 28 -0.36 17.63 7.66
C ASP A 28 -1.67 17.63 8.46
N LEU A 29 -1.63 18.23 9.65
CA LEU A 29 -2.79 18.31 10.55
C LEU A 29 -3.56 19.61 10.38
N GLY A 30 -3.15 20.45 9.45
CA GLY A 30 -3.70 21.80 9.31
C GLY A 30 -3.07 22.77 10.32
N PHE A 31 -3.44 24.03 10.21
CA PHE A 31 -2.93 25.10 11.11
C PHE A 31 -1.40 25.20 11.15
N ASN A 32 -0.71 24.87 10.05
CA ASN A 32 0.75 24.79 9.95
C ASN A 32 1.38 23.74 10.88
N MET A 33 0.61 22.72 11.29
CA MET A 33 1.07 21.63 12.15
C MET A 33 1.28 20.37 11.33
N LYS A 34 2.46 19.77 11.47
CA LYS A 34 2.80 18.48 10.87
C LYS A 34 3.31 17.53 11.93
N THR A 35 3.00 16.25 11.78
CA THR A 35 3.56 15.21 12.64
C THR A 35 4.28 14.17 11.80
N LYS A 36 5.40 13.69 12.30
CA LYS A 36 6.14 12.58 11.67
C LYS A 36 5.59 11.26 12.20
N LYS A 37 5.15 10.39 11.30
CA LYS A 37 4.63 9.08 11.66
C LYS A 37 5.11 8.00 10.69
N ARG A 38 5.22 6.79 11.23
CA ARG A 38 5.38 5.59 10.41
C ARG A 38 4.00 5.05 10.08
N VAL A 39 3.73 4.83 8.81
CA VAL A 39 2.44 4.32 8.32
C VAL A 39 2.63 2.92 7.78
N ARG A 40 1.85 1.97 8.29
CA ARG A 40 1.72 0.62 7.76
C ARG A 40 0.47 0.58 6.87
N TYR A 41 0.62 0.12 5.65
CA TYR A 41 -0.51 0.03 4.72
C TYR A 41 -1.49 -1.04 5.21
N MET A 42 -2.73 -0.62 5.41
CA MET A 42 -3.78 -1.49 5.90
C MET A 42 -4.29 -2.42 4.80
N GLY A 43 -4.58 -3.66 5.18
CA GLY A 43 -5.23 -4.63 4.29
C GLY A 43 -4.30 -5.33 3.31
N ILE A 44 -3.01 -5.04 3.33
CA ILE A 44 -2.03 -5.69 2.45
C ILE A 44 -0.78 -6.12 3.20
N ASP A 45 -0.05 -7.04 2.60
CA ASP A 45 1.31 -7.38 3.00
C ASP A 45 2.14 -7.52 1.73
N THR A 46 3.36 -7.00 1.74
CA THR A 46 4.29 -7.11 0.63
C THR A 46 5.38 -8.13 0.93
N TRP A 47 6.12 -8.51 -0.11
CA TRP A 47 7.28 -9.37 0.07
C TRP A 47 8.36 -8.63 0.86
N GLU A 48 9.08 -9.36 1.71
CA GLU A 48 10.12 -8.76 2.54
C GLU A 48 11.38 -8.44 1.73
N SER A 49 11.86 -7.21 1.85
CA SER A 49 13.09 -6.76 1.18
C SER A 49 14.35 -7.11 1.97
N ARG A 50 14.22 -7.46 3.27
CA ARG A 50 15.33 -7.75 4.18
C ARG A 50 15.44 -9.24 4.52
N THR A 51 15.04 -10.11 3.63
CA THR A 51 15.11 -11.55 3.83
C THR A 51 16.40 -12.13 3.25
N ARG A 52 16.79 -13.31 3.73
CA ARG A 52 17.91 -14.09 3.17
C ARG A 52 17.50 -14.87 1.92
N ASP A 53 16.21 -15.08 1.71
CA ASP A 53 15.69 -15.70 0.49
C ASP A 53 15.86 -14.73 -0.68
N LYS A 54 16.68 -15.13 -1.66
CA LYS A 54 17.02 -14.27 -2.81
C LYS A 54 15.81 -13.95 -3.69
N VAL A 55 14.90 -14.90 -3.87
CA VAL A 55 13.68 -14.70 -4.69
C VAL A 55 12.72 -13.74 -3.99
N GLU A 56 12.48 -13.96 -2.71
CA GLU A 56 11.62 -13.08 -1.91
C GLU A 56 12.22 -11.67 -1.82
N LYS A 57 13.53 -11.56 -1.68
CA LYS A 57 14.23 -10.28 -1.62
C LYS A 57 14.05 -9.47 -2.90
N VAL A 58 14.16 -10.10 -4.07
CA VAL A 58 13.95 -9.43 -5.36
C VAL A 58 12.52 -8.88 -5.45
N LYS A 59 11.54 -9.69 -5.06
CA LYS A 59 10.13 -9.28 -5.03
C LYS A 59 9.88 -8.15 -4.02
N GLY A 60 10.50 -8.23 -2.85
CA GLY A 60 10.39 -7.22 -1.81
C GLY A 60 11.02 -5.89 -2.23
N LEU A 61 12.18 -5.93 -2.88
CA LEU A 61 12.84 -4.74 -3.40
C LEU A 61 12.05 -4.11 -4.55
N ALA A 62 11.41 -4.92 -5.40
CA ALA A 62 10.54 -4.43 -6.47
C ALA A 62 9.31 -3.72 -5.91
N ALA A 63 8.68 -4.29 -4.89
CA ALA A 63 7.54 -3.67 -4.19
C ALA A 63 7.94 -2.33 -3.55
N LYS A 64 9.08 -2.31 -2.87
CA LYS A 64 9.63 -1.10 -2.26
C LYS A 64 9.92 -0.02 -3.31
N ALA A 65 10.52 -0.38 -4.43
CA ALA A 65 10.85 0.54 -5.51
C ALA A 65 9.58 1.14 -6.14
N ARG A 66 8.55 0.31 -6.36
CA ARG A 66 7.28 0.79 -6.91
C ARG A 66 6.56 1.74 -5.96
N ASN A 67 6.56 1.41 -4.67
CA ASN A 67 5.99 2.28 -3.64
C ASN A 67 6.69 3.65 -3.64
N LYS A 68 8.01 3.64 -3.66
CA LYS A 68 8.82 4.85 -3.72
C LYS A 68 8.51 5.70 -4.97
N GLU A 69 8.44 5.08 -6.13
CA GLU A 69 8.11 5.73 -7.39
C GLU A 69 6.76 6.45 -7.34
N LEU A 70 5.75 5.79 -6.76
CA LEU A 70 4.42 6.37 -6.63
C LEU A 70 4.38 7.57 -5.69
N LEU A 71 5.16 7.54 -4.61
CA LEU A 71 5.11 8.57 -3.56
C LEU A 71 6.08 9.75 -3.80
N GLU A 72 7.18 9.52 -4.48
CA GLU A 72 8.17 10.58 -4.77
C GLU A 72 7.66 11.61 -5.78
N ALA A 73 6.63 11.28 -6.54
CA ALA A 73 6.09 12.18 -7.54
C ALA A 73 5.40 13.43 -6.96
N GLY A 74 5.14 13.45 -5.65
CA GLY A 74 4.55 14.62 -5.01
C GLY A 74 3.81 14.32 -3.72
N VAL A 75 2.83 15.14 -3.45
CA VAL A 75 1.96 15.01 -2.29
C VAL A 75 1.04 13.80 -2.48
N PHE A 76 0.79 13.07 -1.41
CA PHE A 76 -0.16 11.96 -1.39
C PHE A 76 -1.13 12.13 -0.22
N LYS A 77 -2.19 11.33 -0.21
CA LYS A 77 -3.19 11.35 0.86
C LYS A 77 -3.15 10.08 1.67
N LEU A 78 -3.36 10.23 2.98
CA LEU A 78 -3.51 9.11 3.91
C LEU A 78 -4.94 9.08 4.43
N LYS A 79 -5.61 7.95 4.26
CA LYS A 79 -6.86 7.67 4.97
C LYS A 79 -6.51 6.84 6.20
N SER A 80 -6.60 7.45 7.39
CA SER A 80 -6.20 6.81 8.64
C SER A 80 -7.32 5.93 9.19
N PHE A 81 -6.97 4.71 9.59
CA PHE A 81 -7.88 3.77 10.25
C PHE A 81 -7.52 3.57 11.73
N GLY A 82 -6.61 4.36 12.25
CA GLY A 82 -6.19 4.29 13.65
C GLY A 82 -4.73 3.95 13.81
N THR A 83 -4.35 3.66 15.06
CA THR A 83 -2.98 3.31 15.41
C THR A 83 -2.89 1.83 15.70
N GLY A 84 -1.95 1.16 15.05
CA GLY A 84 -1.67 -0.26 15.26
C GLY A 84 -0.63 -0.49 16.35
N LYS A 85 -0.13 -1.72 16.42
CA LYS A 85 0.95 -2.11 17.34
C LYS A 85 2.18 -1.25 17.10
N PHE A 86 2.92 -0.96 18.18
CA PHE A 86 4.16 -0.16 18.13
C PHE A 86 3.97 1.29 17.68
N GLY A 87 2.77 1.84 17.82
CA GLY A 87 2.50 3.25 17.50
C GLY A 87 2.48 3.59 16.02
N ARG A 88 2.47 2.58 15.14
CA ARG A 88 2.35 2.81 13.69
C ARG A 88 0.92 3.17 13.33
N VAL A 89 0.77 4.14 12.43
CA VAL A 89 -0.54 4.46 11.87
C VAL A 89 -0.92 3.40 10.84
N LEU A 90 -2.14 2.90 10.92
CA LEU A 90 -2.69 2.00 9.91
C LEU A 90 -3.49 2.83 8.90
N GLY A 91 -3.19 2.69 7.63
CA GLY A 91 -3.85 3.52 6.65
C GLY A 91 -3.82 3.02 5.22
N GLU A 92 -4.63 3.68 4.42
CA GLU A 92 -4.63 3.52 2.96
C GLU A 92 -4.06 4.78 2.35
N ILE A 93 -3.17 4.62 1.38
CA ILE A 93 -2.48 5.72 0.72
C ILE A 93 -3.08 5.93 -0.67
N PHE A 94 -3.34 7.18 -1.03
CA PHE A 94 -3.89 7.56 -2.33
C PHE A 94 -2.96 8.54 -3.02
N VAL A 95 -2.77 8.34 -4.32
CA VAL A 95 -1.97 9.22 -5.18
C VAL A 95 -2.80 9.76 -6.33
N SER A 96 -2.37 10.90 -6.87
CA SER A 96 -3.03 11.50 -8.04
C SER A 96 -3.00 10.54 -9.23
N PRO A 97 -4.06 10.51 -10.06
CA PRO A 97 -4.08 9.67 -11.28
C PRO A 97 -2.90 9.91 -12.22
N GLU A 98 -2.35 11.11 -12.22
CA GLU A 98 -1.19 11.47 -13.07
C GLU A 98 0.07 10.67 -12.75
N VAL A 99 0.18 10.16 -11.52
CA VAL A 99 1.36 9.47 -11.01
C VAL A 99 1.40 7.99 -11.41
N VAL A 100 0.23 7.37 -11.61
CA VAL A 100 0.12 5.90 -11.67
C VAL A 100 0.43 5.28 -13.03
N GLY A 101 0.36 6.05 -14.09
CA GLY A 101 0.60 5.56 -15.44
C GLY A 101 -0.66 5.04 -16.14
N ASP A 102 -0.54 4.85 -17.45
CA ASP A 102 -1.67 4.55 -18.32
C ASP A 102 -2.31 3.19 -18.06
N HIS A 103 -1.50 2.19 -17.74
CA HIS A 103 -2.02 0.83 -17.51
C HIS A 103 -3.04 0.79 -16.36
N ILE A 104 -2.72 1.42 -15.25
CA ILE A 104 -3.63 1.48 -14.09
C ILE A 104 -4.87 2.32 -14.42
N THR A 105 -4.69 3.43 -15.11
CA THR A 105 -5.80 4.29 -15.55
C THR A 105 -6.76 3.54 -16.47
N GLU A 106 -6.24 2.74 -17.38
CA GLU A 106 -7.05 1.89 -18.28
C GLU A 106 -7.80 0.80 -17.51
N CYS A 107 -7.15 0.15 -16.56
CA CYS A 107 -7.80 -0.87 -15.72
C CYS A 107 -9.01 -0.29 -14.98
N ILE A 108 -8.86 0.90 -14.43
CA ILE A 108 -9.95 1.59 -13.71
C ILE A 108 -11.07 2.00 -14.69
N ALA A 109 -10.70 2.55 -15.83
CA ALA A 109 -11.68 3.01 -16.83
C ALA A 109 -12.51 1.84 -17.40
N ASN A 110 -11.91 0.66 -17.52
CA ASN A 110 -12.58 -0.54 -18.03
C ASN A 110 -13.31 -1.35 -16.95
N ASP A 111 -13.31 -0.87 -15.71
CA ASP A 111 -13.94 -1.54 -14.56
C ASP A 111 -13.40 -2.97 -14.30
N ASP A 112 -12.15 -3.22 -14.73
CA ASP A 112 -11.50 -4.54 -14.63
C ASP A 112 -10.70 -4.72 -13.34
N SER A 113 -10.78 -3.77 -12.41
CA SER A 113 -9.99 -3.81 -11.19
C SER A 113 -10.82 -3.42 -9.96
N ASP A 114 -10.43 -3.99 -8.82
CA ASP A 114 -11.01 -3.65 -7.51
C ASP A 114 -10.25 -2.51 -6.83
N ILE A 115 -9.61 -1.64 -7.60
CA ILE A 115 -8.83 -0.52 -7.07
C ILE A 115 -9.74 0.56 -6.51
N ASP A 116 -9.57 0.86 -5.22
CA ASP A 116 -10.33 1.91 -4.54
C ASP A 116 -9.91 3.30 -5.02
N LEU A 117 -10.90 4.17 -5.08
CA LEU A 117 -10.70 5.59 -5.36
C LEU A 117 -11.13 6.41 -4.14
N SER A 118 -10.41 7.48 -3.88
CA SER A 118 -10.84 8.46 -2.88
C SER A 118 -12.04 9.28 -3.41
N SER A 119 -12.68 10.06 -2.54
CA SER A 119 -13.83 10.89 -2.91
C SER A 119 -13.53 11.89 -4.02
N ASP A 120 -12.27 12.29 -4.19
CA ASP A 120 -11.81 13.20 -5.24
C ASP A 120 -11.12 12.49 -6.42
N GLY A 121 -11.22 11.16 -6.50
CA GLY A 121 -10.72 10.37 -7.63
C GLY A 121 -9.24 10.00 -7.55
N TRP A 122 -8.58 10.19 -6.42
CA TRP A 122 -7.22 9.71 -6.20
C TRP A 122 -7.21 8.19 -6.02
N ILE A 123 -6.12 7.55 -6.38
CA ILE A 123 -6.04 6.10 -6.58
C ILE A 123 -5.29 5.45 -5.42
N SER A 124 -5.85 4.35 -4.87
CA SER A 124 -5.25 3.62 -3.75
C SER A 124 -3.94 2.95 -4.14
N VAL A 125 -2.85 3.33 -3.48
CA VAL A 125 -1.54 2.69 -3.62
C VAL A 125 -1.59 1.25 -3.10
N ASN A 126 -2.33 1.01 -2.01
CA ASN A 126 -2.51 -0.33 -1.44
C ASN A 126 -3.02 -1.29 -2.52
N ASP A 127 -4.04 -0.87 -3.25
CA ASP A 127 -4.66 -1.69 -4.29
C ASP A 127 -3.81 -1.77 -5.57
N ILE A 128 -3.09 -0.71 -5.92
CA ILE A 128 -2.13 -0.75 -7.03
C ILE A 128 -1.07 -1.81 -6.80
N LEU A 129 -0.53 -1.89 -5.59
CA LEU A 129 0.49 -2.88 -5.24
C LEU A 129 -0.04 -4.31 -5.36
N ILE A 130 -1.30 -4.53 -5.01
CA ILE A 130 -1.95 -5.84 -5.20
C ILE A 130 -2.13 -6.14 -6.69
N GLU A 131 -2.66 -5.20 -7.44
CA GLU A 131 -2.94 -5.35 -8.88
C GLU A 131 -1.65 -5.65 -9.67
N GLU A 132 -0.54 -5.03 -9.30
CA GLU A 132 0.74 -5.23 -9.97
C GLU A 132 1.52 -6.44 -9.44
N GLY A 133 0.97 -7.18 -8.47
CA GLY A 133 1.59 -8.38 -7.93
C GLY A 133 2.68 -8.14 -6.89
N HIS A 134 2.81 -6.91 -6.38
CA HIS A 134 3.79 -6.57 -5.34
C HIS A 134 3.30 -6.87 -3.93
N ALA A 135 2.00 -7.03 -3.75
CA ALA A 135 1.37 -7.25 -2.46
C ALA A 135 0.23 -8.25 -2.59
N TYR A 136 -0.21 -8.75 -1.46
CA TYR A 136 -1.38 -9.61 -1.36
C TYR A 136 -2.27 -9.15 -0.21
N PRO A 137 -3.58 -9.44 -0.25
CA PRO A 137 -4.50 -9.03 0.82
C PRO A 137 -4.11 -9.68 2.16
N TYR A 138 -4.16 -8.88 3.24
CA TYR A 138 -3.85 -9.34 4.58
C TYR A 138 -4.72 -8.61 5.61
N TYR A 139 -5.52 -9.36 6.34
CA TYR A 139 -6.51 -8.81 7.27
C TYR A 139 -6.31 -9.24 8.72
N GLY A 140 -5.05 -9.46 9.13
CA GLY A 140 -4.71 -9.68 10.53
C GLY A 140 -4.72 -11.11 11.01
N GLY A 141 -4.67 -12.10 10.11
CA GLY A 141 -4.49 -13.51 10.47
C GLY A 141 -3.06 -13.83 10.86
N LYS A 142 -2.79 -15.11 11.15
CA LYS A 142 -1.42 -15.57 11.39
C LYS A 142 -0.60 -15.39 10.11
N LYS A 143 0.38 -14.52 10.18
CA LYS A 143 1.18 -14.09 9.03
C LYS A 143 1.80 -15.25 8.25
N LYS A 144 2.22 -16.30 8.92
CA LYS A 144 2.86 -17.48 8.31
C LYS A 144 1.91 -18.31 7.45
N ASP A 145 0.72 -18.61 7.95
CA ASP A 145 -0.24 -19.46 7.27
C ASP A 145 -0.84 -18.76 6.05
N PHE A 146 -1.08 -17.47 6.18
CA PHE A 146 -1.64 -16.66 5.12
C PHE A 146 -0.66 -16.47 3.96
N LYS A 147 0.62 -16.26 4.26
CA LYS A 147 1.69 -16.18 3.25
C LYS A 147 1.82 -17.48 2.45
N ALA A 148 1.76 -18.63 3.12
CA ALA A 148 1.87 -19.93 2.48
C ALA A 148 0.70 -20.18 1.52
N GLU A 149 -0.54 -19.85 1.90
CA GLU A 149 -1.71 -19.99 1.04
C GLU A 149 -1.65 -19.10 -0.19
N ILE A 150 -1.29 -17.83 -0.02
CA ILE A 150 -1.21 -16.90 -1.13
C ILE A 150 -0.04 -17.23 -2.05
N ALA A 151 1.09 -17.67 -1.51
CA ALA A 151 2.21 -18.13 -2.31
C ALA A 151 1.81 -19.33 -3.19
N LYS A 152 1.04 -20.27 -2.67
CA LYS A 152 0.51 -21.40 -3.43
C LYS A 152 -0.44 -20.96 -4.53
N GLU A 153 -1.34 -20.04 -4.24
CA GLU A 153 -2.26 -19.49 -5.23
C GLU A 153 -1.53 -18.72 -6.34
N LYS A 154 -0.50 -17.96 -5.98
CA LYS A 154 0.33 -17.25 -6.95
C LYS A 154 1.15 -18.18 -7.82
N GLU A 155 1.69 -19.24 -7.26
CA GLU A 155 2.39 -20.29 -8.03
C GLU A 155 1.46 -20.97 -9.02
N LYS A 156 0.24 -21.32 -8.61
CA LYS A 156 -0.78 -21.89 -9.50
C LYS A 156 -1.17 -20.92 -10.62
N ALA A 157 -1.35 -19.65 -10.32
CA ALA A 157 -1.66 -18.63 -11.31
C ALA A 157 -0.51 -18.43 -12.30
N PHE A 158 0.73 -18.53 -11.81
CA PHE A 158 1.93 -18.41 -12.64
C PHE A 158 2.09 -19.62 -13.57
N GLU A 159 1.87 -20.84 -13.07
CA GLU A 159 1.91 -22.08 -13.86
C GLU A 159 0.86 -22.07 -14.97
N VAL A 160 -0.35 -21.58 -14.69
CA VAL A 160 -1.42 -21.46 -15.68
C VAL A 160 -1.08 -20.45 -16.79
N LYS A 161 -0.32 -19.41 -16.49
CA LYS A 161 0.12 -18.44 -17.49
C LYS A 161 1.24 -18.92 -18.39
N GLU A 162 2.05 -19.87 -17.94
CA GLU A 162 3.14 -20.47 -18.72
C GLU A 162 2.70 -21.68 -19.55
N GLY A 163 1.55 -22.24 -19.23
CA GLY A 163 0.95 -23.32 -19.97
C GLY A 163 0.13 -22.79 -21.12
#